data_d3ab532a5b81a6b6ab082124aca7a3b5
#
_entry.id   d3ab532a5b81a6b6ab082124aca7a3b5
#
_cell.length_a   1.000
_cell.length_b   1.000
_cell.length_c   1.000
_cell.angle_alpha   90.00
_cell.angle_beta   90.00
_cell.angle_gamma   90.00
#
_symmetry.space_group_name_H-M   'P 1'
#
loop_
_entity.id
_entity.type
_entity.pdbx_description
1 polymer ?
#
loop_
_entity_poly.entity_id
_entity_poly.type
_entity_poly.pdbx_seq_one_letter_code
_entity_poly.pdbx_strand_id
1 'polypeptide(L)'
;PYEYQKEGIAYALEKKRCIMGDEMGLGKTAQAIGTMTASGAFPALVICPASLKLNWQREFRKFGGINAIILDDSNRNVWQNILRMKRADGKPFAQVVITNYESLKKFFVRRLNRQERFTLKSIEFDERVHLFRSVIIDESHKCKSNKTQQSKFVQGIAQGKEYVLELTGTPVVNNNMDLLQQLNIMG
;
A
#
# COMPACT_ATOMS: atom_id res chain seq x y z
N PRO A 1 -11.34 10.73 -15.19
CA PRO A 1 -11.48 9.28 -15.23
C PRO A 1 -12.54 8.86 -16.24
N TYR A 2 -12.38 7.72 -16.90
CA TYR A 2 -13.42 7.08 -17.69
C TYR A 2 -14.56 6.58 -16.78
N GLU A 3 -15.74 6.26 -17.35
CA GLU A 3 -16.91 5.87 -16.55
C GLU A 3 -16.63 4.64 -15.68
N TYR A 4 -16.06 3.57 -16.25
CA TYR A 4 -15.67 2.38 -15.47
C TYR A 4 -14.67 2.66 -14.35
N GLN A 5 -13.79 3.68 -14.50
CA GLN A 5 -12.89 4.11 -13.44
C GLN A 5 -13.63 4.79 -12.29
N LYS A 6 -14.68 5.56 -12.61
CA LYS A 6 -15.53 6.18 -11.59
C LYS A 6 -16.30 5.11 -10.80
N GLU A 7 -16.81 4.09 -11.48
CA GLU A 7 -17.46 2.94 -10.84
C GLU A 7 -16.50 2.19 -9.92
N GLY A 8 -15.28 1.92 -10.38
CA GLY A 8 -14.23 1.31 -9.56
C GLY A 8 -13.85 2.14 -8.32
N ILE A 9 -13.75 3.45 -8.47
CA ILE A 9 -13.52 4.38 -7.35
C ILE A 9 -14.70 4.35 -6.38
N ALA A 10 -15.94 4.42 -6.86
CA ALA A 10 -17.14 4.38 -6.02
C ALA A 10 -17.22 3.07 -5.23
N TYR A 11 -16.96 1.94 -5.89
CA TYR A 11 -16.88 0.63 -5.25
C TYR A 11 -15.81 0.58 -4.14
N ALA A 12 -14.60 1.07 -4.44
CA ALA A 12 -13.52 1.09 -3.47
C ALA A 12 -13.79 2.02 -2.28
N LEU A 13 -14.49 3.13 -2.49
CA LEU A 13 -14.93 4.03 -1.41
C LEU A 13 -15.96 3.35 -0.49
N GLU A 14 -16.89 2.60 -1.07
CA GLU A 14 -17.91 1.86 -0.30
C GLU A 14 -17.28 0.71 0.49
N LYS A 15 -16.49 -0.14 -0.18
CA LYS A 15 -15.92 -1.35 0.42
C LYS A 15 -14.75 -1.08 1.34
N LYS A 16 -13.98 -0.01 1.09
CA LYS A 16 -12.76 0.38 1.82
C LYS A 16 -11.61 -0.62 1.74
N ARG A 17 -11.93 -1.91 1.65
CA ARG A 17 -11.00 -3.03 1.56
C ARG A 17 -11.41 -3.87 0.35
N CYS A 18 -10.67 -3.77 -0.77
CA CYS A 18 -11.05 -4.42 -2.01
C CYS A 18 -9.86 -4.79 -2.89
N ILE A 19 -10.05 -5.81 -3.71
CA ILE A 19 -9.14 -6.21 -4.76
C ILE A 19 -9.63 -5.56 -6.07
N MET A 20 -8.77 -4.77 -6.68
CA MET A 20 -9.00 -4.15 -8.00
C MET A 20 -8.33 -5.04 -9.05
N GLY A 21 -9.11 -5.96 -9.59
CA GLY A 21 -8.67 -7.04 -10.48
C GLY A 21 -8.81 -6.74 -11.98
N ASP A 22 -8.87 -5.47 -12.36
CA ASP A 22 -9.00 -5.07 -13.76
C ASP A 22 -7.80 -5.54 -14.60
N GLU A 23 -8.00 -5.69 -15.90
CA GLU A 23 -6.91 -6.02 -16.83
C GLU A 23 -5.78 -4.98 -16.77
N MET A 24 -4.61 -5.39 -17.24
CA MET A 24 -3.46 -4.48 -17.34
C MET A 24 -3.78 -3.32 -18.29
N GLY A 25 -3.40 -2.10 -17.90
CA GLY A 25 -3.63 -0.90 -18.72
C GLY A 25 -4.95 -0.16 -18.47
N LEU A 26 -5.90 -0.72 -17.74
CA LEU A 26 -7.20 -0.08 -17.42
C LEU A 26 -7.13 1.01 -16.35
N GLY A 27 -5.93 1.41 -15.97
CA GLY A 27 -5.72 2.56 -15.07
C GLY A 27 -6.05 2.30 -13.60
N LYS A 28 -5.78 1.09 -13.09
CA LYS A 28 -5.91 0.74 -11.66
C LYS A 28 -5.22 1.74 -10.74
N THR A 29 -4.03 2.20 -11.14
CA THR A 29 -3.28 3.24 -10.42
C THR A 29 -4.10 4.52 -10.28
N ALA A 30 -4.73 4.98 -11.37
CA ALA A 30 -5.56 6.18 -11.35
C ALA A 30 -6.82 6.00 -10.49
N GLN A 31 -7.42 4.80 -10.50
CA GLN A 31 -8.56 4.48 -9.63
C GLN A 31 -8.15 4.47 -8.15
N ALA A 32 -7.02 3.85 -7.80
CA ALA A 32 -6.50 3.84 -6.44
C ALA A 32 -6.20 5.27 -5.95
N ILE A 33 -5.55 6.10 -6.76
CA ILE A 33 -5.27 7.51 -6.44
C ILE A 33 -6.57 8.29 -6.28
N GLY A 34 -7.54 8.08 -7.19
CA GLY A 34 -8.86 8.69 -7.11
C GLY A 34 -9.59 8.34 -5.81
N THR A 35 -9.55 7.06 -5.42
CA THR A 35 -10.12 6.59 -4.14
C THR A 35 -9.44 7.26 -2.95
N MET A 36 -8.12 7.33 -2.92
CA MET A 36 -7.39 7.99 -1.83
C MET A 36 -7.68 9.48 -1.77
N THR A 37 -7.74 10.14 -2.92
CA THR A 37 -8.05 11.58 -3.00
C THR A 37 -9.48 11.88 -2.52
N ALA A 38 -10.45 11.06 -2.93
CA ALA A 38 -11.85 11.24 -2.57
C ALA A 38 -12.13 10.90 -1.10
N SER A 39 -11.50 9.84 -0.56
CA SER A 39 -11.66 9.44 0.86
C SER A 39 -10.92 10.35 1.83
N GLY A 40 -9.85 11.00 1.39
CA GLY A 40 -8.93 11.73 2.28
C GLY A 40 -8.22 10.82 3.30
N ALA A 41 -8.13 9.51 3.06
CA ALA A 41 -7.55 8.54 3.98
C ALA A 41 -6.01 8.57 3.99
N PHE A 42 -5.45 9.73 4.29
CA PHE A 42 -4.01 9.96 4.40
C PHE A 42 -3.55 10.01 5.87
N PRO A 43 -2.28 9.72 6.13
CA PRO A 43 -1.22 9.30 5.22
C PRO A 43 -1.45 7.90 4.63
N ALA A 44 -1.04 7.70 3.37
CA ALA A 44 -1.12 6.43 2.67
C ALA A 44 0.27 5.79 2.48
N LEU A 45 0.33 4.46 2.56
CA LEU A 45 1.49 3.68 2.18
C LEU A 45 1.24 2.97 0.85
N VAL A 46 2.15 3.09 -0.10
CA VAL A 46 2.15 2.31 -1.33
C VAL A 46 3.27 1.27 -1.26
N ILE A 47 2.90 0.01 -1.43
CA ILE A 47 3.82 -1.11 -1.55
C ILE A 47 3.75 -1.60 -3.00
N CYS A 48 4.84 -1.46 -3.74
CA CYS A 48 4.90 -1.77 -5.16
C CYS A 48 6.23 -2.42 -5.55
N PRO A 49 6.35 -2.99 -6.75
CA PRO A 49 7.66 -3.37 -7.30
C PRO A 49 8.64 -2.19 -7.32
N ALA A 50 9.93 -2.46 -7.07
CA ALA A 50 10.95 -1.43 -6.99
C ALA A 50 11.02 -0.53 -8.24
N SER A 51 10.80 -1.10 -9.42
CA SER A 51 10.77 -0.40 -10.71
C SER A 51 9.61 0.59 -10.86
N LEU A 52 8.53 0.42 -10.10
CA LEU A 52 7.33 1.24 -10.21
C LEU A 52 7.27 2.42 -9.22
N LYS A 53 8.20 2.52 -8.28
CA LYS A 53 8.19 3.58 -7.25
C LYS A 53 8.12 4.99 -7.84
N LEU A 54 8.98 5.29 -8.83
CA LEU A 54 8.99 6.60 -9.49
C LEU A 54 7.70 6.85 -10.29
N ASN A 55 7.14 5.80 -10.91
CA ASN A 55 5.87 5.92 -11.60
C ASN A 55 4.76 6.29 -10.62
N TRP A 56 4.64 5.60 -9.49
CA TRP A 56 3.67 5.92 -8.45
C TRP A 56 3.79 7.37 -7.95
N GLN A 57 5.02 7.84 -7.73
CA GLN A 57 5.26 9.22 -7.29
C GLN A 57 4.76 10.24 -8.32
N ARG A 58 5.03 10.00 -9.61
CA ARG A 58 4.57 10.86 -10.71
C ARG A 58 3.04 10.84 -10.87
N GLU A 59 2.44 9.67 -10.76
CA GLU A 59 0.99 9.49 -10.90
C GLU A 59 0.22 10.18 -9.75
N PHE A 60 0.67 10.08 -8.49
CA PHE A 60 0.09 10.84 -7.39
C PHE A 60 0.13 12.34 -7.62
N ARG A 61 1.25 12.83 -8.13
CA ARG A 61 1.38 14.26 -8.46
C ARG A 61 0.47 14.67 -9.60
N LYS A 62 0.39 13.84 -10.64
CA LYS A 62 -0.38 14.10 -11.86
C LYS A 62 -1.89 14.07 -11.62
N PHE A 63 -2.40 13.02 -10.98
CA PHE A 63 -3.83 12.80 -10.80
C PHE A 63 -4.38 13.39 -9.51
N GLY A 64 -3.60 13.41 -8.44
CA GLY A 64 -4.05 13.87 -7.13
C GLY A 64 -3.49 15.23 -6.70
N GLY A 65 -2.51 15.78 -7.41
CA GLY A 65 -1.76 16.94 -6.92
C GLY A 65 -1.00 16.68 -5.61
N ILE A 66 -0.78 15.40 -5.28
CA ILE A 66 -0.28 14.92 -3.99
C ILE A 66 1.21 14.63 -4.09
N ASN A 67 1.98 15.13 -3.15
CA ASN A 67 3.38 14.78 -3.03
C ASN A 67 3.55 13.45 -2.28
N ALA A 68 4.37 12.59 -2.85
CA ALA A 68 4.74 11.29 -2.29
C ALA A 68 6.25 11.22 -2.04
N ILE A 69 6.64 10.52 -0.98
CA ILE A 69 8.03 10.27 -0.61
C ILE A 69 8.37 8.83 -1.01
N ILE A 70 9.43 8.65 -1.78
CA ILE A 70 10.01 7.32 -1.97
C ILE A 70 10.91 7.03 -0.79
N LEU A 71 10.59 5.96 -0.05
CA LEU A 71 11.35 5.57 1.13
C LEU A 71 12.67 4.90 0.72
N ASP A 72 13.77 5.46 1.23
CA ASP A 72 15.12 4.99 1.03
C ASP A 72 15.98 5.20 2.30
N ASP A 73 17.28 4.93 2.20
CA ASP A 73 18.19 5.06 3.35
C ASP A 73 18.40 6.51 3.79
N SER A 74 18.32 7.47 2.88
CA SER A 74 18.53 8.89 3.19
C SER A 74 17.41 9.47 4.04
N ASN A 75 16.18 8.98 3.88
CA ASN A 75 15.01 9.49 4.60
C ASN A 75 14.45 8.52 5.65
N ARG A 76 15.09 7.37 5.86
CA ARG A 76 14.66 6.30 6.76
C ARG A 76 14.25 6.77 8.16
N ASN A 77 14.95 7.74 8.71
CA ASN A 77 14.74 8.20 10.08
C ASN A 77 13.87 9.46 10.18
N VAL A 78 13.57 10.09 9.04
CA VAL A 78 12.90 11.41 9.03
C VAL A 78 11.57 11.45 8.28
N TRP A 79 11.22 10.40 7.53
CA TRP A 79 10.01 10.40 6.70
C TRP A 79 8.73 10.68 7.49
N GLN A 80 8.63 10.22 8.75
CA GLN A 80 7.48 10.53 9.61
C GLN A 80 7.38 12.03 9.93
N ASN A 81 8.51 12.72 10.02
CA ASN A 81 8.53 14.17 10.24
C ASN A 81 8.09 14.89 8.96
N ILE A 82 8.52 14.40 7.79
CA ILE A 82 8.11 14.96 6.50
C ILE A 82 6.59 14.87 6.31
N LEU A 83 5.96 13.78 6.75
CA LEU A 83 4.48 13.66 6.73
C LEU A 83 3.76 14.68 7.63
N ARG A 84 4.42 15.15 8.68
CA ARG A 84 3.88 16.18 9.59
C ARG A 84 4.13 17.60 9.12
N MET A 85 5.06 17.79 8.18
CA MET A 85 5.41 19.12 7.67
C MET A 85 4.28 19.68 6.81
N LYS A 86 4.11 21.00 6.93
CA LYS A 86 3.22 21.77 6.06
C LYS A 86 4.04 22.73 5.21
N ARG A 87 3.53 23.03 4.03
CA ARG A 87 4.06 24.05 3.13
C ARG A 87 3.59 25.42 3.59
N ALA A 88 4.13 26.47 2.99
CA ALA A 88 3.75 27.85 3.29
C ALA A 88 2.23 28.12 3.03
N ASP A 89 1.63 27.39 2.11
CA ASP A 89 0.18 27.44 1.82
C ASP A 89 -0.69 26.63 2.80
N GLY A 90 -0.09 26.09 3.87
CA GLY A 90 -0.77 25.29 4.90
C GLY A 90 -1.06 23.84 4.51
N LYS A 91 -0.85 23.45 3.24
CA LYS A 91 -1.06 22.07 2.78
C LYS A 91 0.05 21.15 3.26
N PRO A 92 -0.24 19.83 3.43
CA PRO A 92 0.79 18.86 3.75
C PRO A 92 1.95 18.89 2.77
N PHE A 93 3.18 18.77 3.26
CA PHE A 93 4.35 18.66 2.40
C PHE A 93 4.33 17.37 1.59
N ALA A 94 4.00 16.26 2.25
CA ALA A 94 3.75 14.96 1.62
C ALA A 94 2.65 14.21 2.39
N GLN A 95 1.92 13.35 1.67
CA GLN A 95 0.82 12.57 2.24
C GLN A 95 0.93 11.07 1.93
N VAL A 96 1.91 10.69 1.13
CA VAL A 96 2.10 9.32 0.67
C VAL A 96 3.56 8.91 0.85
N VAL A 97 3.76 7.69 1.34
CA VAL A 97 5.06 7.02 1.38
C VAL A 97 5.02 5.84 0.41
N ILE A 98 6.04 5.70 -0.41
CA ILE A 98 6.16 4.64 -1.40
C ILE A 98 7.35 3.77 -1.04
N THR A 99 7.15 2.47 -0.98
CA THR A 99 8.19 1.47 -0.71
C THR A 99 8.06 0.26 -1.62
N ASN A 100 9.04 -0.62 -1.60
CA ASN A 100 9.00 -1.89 -2.31
C ASN A 100 8.99 -3.07 -1.34
N TYR A 101 8.57 -4.24 -1.84
CA TYR A 101 8.40 -5.45 -1.03
C TYR A 101 9.68 -5.86 -0.28
N GLU A 102 10.82 -5.79 -0.94
CA GLU A 102 12.12 -6.20 -0.38
C GLU A 102 12.56 -5.30 0.77
N SER A 103 12.08 -4.08 0.79
CA SER A 103 12.44 -3.07 1.80
C SER A 103 11.53 -3.07 3.03
N LEU A 104 10.41 -3.81 3.02
CA LEU A 104 9.45 -3.83 4.13
C LEU A 104 10.09 -4.21 5.47
N LYS A 105 10.92 -5.26 5.46
CA LYS A 105 11.64 -5.69 6.66
C LYS A 105 12.51 -4.57 7.23
N LYS A 106 13.23 -3.87 6.36
CA LYS A 106 14.19 -2.83 6.74
C LYS A 106 13.52 -1.62 7.38
N PHE A 107 12.35 -1.23 6.88
CA PHE A 107 11.73 0.02 7.28
C PHE A 107 10.60 -0.13 8.30
N PHE A 108 9.94 -1.29 8.33
CA PHE A 108 8.71 -1.48 9.10
C PHE A 108 8.74 -2.65 10.08
N VAL A 109 9.81 -3.45 10.12
CA VAL A 109 9.95 -4.55 11.08
C VAL A 109 11.06 -4.20 12.08
N ARG A 110 10.68 -4.14 13.36
CA ARG A 110 11.61 -3.85 14.45
C ARG A 110 12.35 -5.10 14.90
N ARG A 111 11.62 -6.21 15.05
CA ARG A 111 12.16 -7.48 15.54
C ARG A 111 11.43 -8.67 14.95
N LEU A 112 12.16 -9.77 14.75
CA LEU A 112 11.61 -11.07 14.40
C LEU A 112 11.96 -12.07 15.51
N ASN A 113 10.96 -12.70 16.10
CA ASN A 113 11.19 -13.81 17.01
C ASN A 113 11.49 -15.08 16.20
N ARG A 114 12.77 -15.49 16.18
CA ARG A 114 13.24 -16.64 15.40
C ARG A 114 13.06 -17.99 16.10
N GLN A 115 12.69 -17.95 17.39
CA GLN A 115 12.48 -19.18 18.18
C GLN A 115 11.10 -19.79 17.96
N GLU A 116 10.19 -19.05 17.34
CA GLU A 116 8.83 -19.48 17.05
C GLU A 116 8.63 -19.76 15.56
N ARG A 117 7.59 -20.58 15.28
CA ARG A 117 7.11 -20.74 13.91
C ARG A 117 6.81 -19.34 13.32
N PHE A 118 7.27 -19.08 12.12
CA PHE A 118 7.10 -17.78 11.45
C PHE A 118 5.62 -17.48 11.19
N THR A 119 5.02 -16.67 12.05
CA THR A 119 3.62 -16.23 12.02
C THR A 119 3.57 -14.70 12.18
N LEU A 120 2.40 -14.09 12.05
CA LEU A 120 2.25 -12.65 12.32
C LEU A 120 2.63 -12.31 13.77
N LYS A 121 2.36 -13.19 14.72
CA LYS A 121 2.67 -13.00 16.14
C LYS A 121 4.17 -12.95 16.42
N SER A 122 4.99 -13.58 15.57
CA SER A 122 6.45 -13.53 15.69
C SER A 122 7.11 -12.29 15.11
N ILE A 123 6.31 -11.33 14.59
CA ILE A 123 6.77 -10.10 13.95
C ILE A 123 6.41 -8.91 14.83
N GLU A 124 7.40 -8.19 15.31
CA GLU A 124 7.24 -6.90 15.95
C GLU A 124 7.41 -5.80 14.90
N PHE A 125 6.32 -5.12 14.57
CA PHE A 125 6.34 -4.01 13.62
C PHE A 125 6.81 -2.72 14.29
N ASP A 126 7.41 -1.83 13.50
CA ASP A 126 7.72 -0.48 13.92
C ASP A 126 6.42 0.31 14.14
N GLU A 127 6.33 1.02 15.25
CA GLU A 127 5.14 1.79 15.63
C GLU A 127 4.71 2.81 14.58
N ARG A 128 5.66 3.29 13.77
CA ARG A 128 5.38 4.23 12.68
C ARG A 128 4.44 3.67 11.61
N VAL A 129 4.26 2.33 11.56
CA VAL A 129 3.24 1.70 10.70
C VAL A 129 1.84 2.23 11.02
N HIS A 130 1.56 2.57 12.26
CA HIS A 130 0.26 3.09 12.70
C HIS A 130 -0.03 4.51 12.22
N LEU A 131 0.94 5.23 11.69
CA LEU A 131 0.73 6.55 11.08
C LEU A 131 -0.11 6.46 9.79
N PHE A 132 -0.04 5.34 9.09
CA PHE A 132 -0.79 5.18 7.84
C PHE A 132 -2.26 4.83 8.12
N ARG A 133 -3.16 5.58 7.50
CA ARG A 133 -4.61 5.29 7.48
C ARG A 133 -4.96 4.30 6.39
N SER A 134 -4.20 4.29 5.30
CA SER A 134 -4.46 3.44 4.15
C SER A 134 -3.20 2.78 3.60
N VAL A 135 -3.39 1.64 2.93
CA VAL A 135 -2.34 0.91 2.24
C VAL A 135 -2.83 0.54 0.84
N ILE A 136 -1.99 0.81 -0.15
CA ILE A 136 -2.15 0.36 -1.53
C ILE A 136 -1.08 -0.68 -1.80
N ILE A 137 -1.48 -1.84 -2.30
CA ILE A 137 -0.60 -2.98 -2.58
C ILE A 137 -0.67 -3.24 -4.07
N ASP A 138 0.37 -2.82 -4.80
CA ASP A 138 0.43 -2.97 -6.25
C ASP A 138 1.11 -4.26 -6.64
N GLU A 139 0.60 -4.93 -7.68
CA GLU A 139 1.02 -6.25 -8.10
C GLU A 139 0.93 -7.26 -6.95
N SER A 140 -0.22 -7.29 -6.26
CA SER A 140 -0.45 -8.08 -5.05
C SER A 140 -0.23 -9.59 -5.25
N HIS A 141 -0.25 -10.05 -6.51
CA HIS A 141 0.13 -11.42 -6.85
C HIS A 141 1.56 -11.80 -6.39
N LYS A 142 2.44 -10.85 -6.13
CA LYS A 142 3.75 -11.10 -5.51
C LYS A 142 3.66 -11.58 -4.07
N CYS A 143 2.52 -11.39 -3.42
CA CYS A 143 2.23 -11.87 -2.07
C CYS A 143 1.61 -13.28 -2.05
N LYS A 144 1.67 -14.04 -3.14
CA LYS A 144 0.92 -15.29 -3.35
C LYS A 144 1.22 -16.43 -2.38
N SER A 145 2.30 -16.40 -1.65
CA SER A 145 2.60 -17.46 -0.69
C SER A 145 2.42 -17.00 0.75
N ASN A 146 1.45 -17.55 1.47
CA ASN A 146 1.28 -17.36 2.93
C ASN A 146 2.55 -17.66 3.75
N LYS A 147 3.50 -18.36 3.15
CA LYS A 147 4.74 -18.78 3.81
C LYS A 147 5.87 -17.76 3.61
N THR A 148 5.76 -16.83 2.68
CA THR A 148 6.83 -15.85 2.44
C THR A 148 6.86 -14.77 3.52
N GLN A 149 8.05 -14.32 3.86
CA GLN A 149 8.19 -13.22 4.82
C GLN A 149 7.49 -11.95 4.33
N GLN A 150 7.62 -11.64 3.04
CA GLN A 150 7.01 -10.44 2.45
C GLN A 150 5.49 -10.43 2.61
N SER A 151 4.85 -11.57 2.36
CA SER A 151 3.42 -11.73 2.53
C SER A 151 2.97 -11.43 3.97
N LYS A 152 3.67 -11.96 4.96
CA LYS A 152 3.38 -11.71 6.37
C LYS A 152 3.62 -10.23 6.75
N PHE A 153 4.65 -9.60 6.18
CA PHE A 153 4.87 -8.17 6.41
C PHE A 153 3.75 -7.32 5.83
N VAL A 154 3.33 -7.59 4.59
CA VAL A 154 2.18 -6.90 3.98
C VAL A 154 0.92 -7.09 4.79
N GLN A 155 0.61 -8.33 5.17
CA GLN A 155 -0.56 -8.67 5.99
C GLN A 155 -0.55 -7.89 7.32
N GLY A 156 0.56 -7.90 8.05
CA GLY A 156 0.67 -7.17 9.33
C GLY A 156 0.57 -5.65 9.18
N ILE A 157 1.15 -5.09 8.13
CA ILE A 157 1.06 -3.66 7.82
C ILE A 157 -0.38 -3.26 7.46
N ALA A 158 -1.13 -4.12 6.75
CA ALA A 158 -2.51 -3.86 6.35
C ALA A 158 -3.54 -3.99 7.48
N GLN A 159 -3.17 -4.64 8.60
CA GLN A 159 -4.06 -4.77 9.75
C GLN A 159 -4.44 -3.41 10.34
N GLY A 160 -5.73 -3.24 10.65
CA GLY A 160 -6.26 -2.02 11.28
C GLY A 160 -6.27 -0.78 10.39
N LYS A 161 -5.95 -0.89 9.09
CA LYS A 161 -6.04 0.23 8.16
C LYS A 161 -7.48 0.48 7.73
N GLU A 162 -7.81 1.75 7.56
CA GLU A 162 -9.15 2.16 7.12
C GLU A 162 -9.41 1.73 5.66
N TYR A 163 -8.43 1.93 4.78
CA TYR A 163 -8.47 1.49 3.40
C TYR A 163 -7.32 0.53 3.10
N VAL A 164 -7.63 -0.58 2.45
CA VAL A 164 -6.66 -1.52 1.88
C VAL A 164 -7.06 -1.82 0.45
N LEU A 165 -6.26 -1.36 -0.50
CA LEU A 165 -6.50 -1.55 -1.93
C LEU A 165 -5.41 -2.48 -2.49
N GLU A 166 -5.80 -3.65 -2.97
CA GLU A 166 -4.91 -4.56 -3.68
C GLU A 166 -5.12 -4.42 -5.18
N LEU A 167 -4.06 -4.08 -5.90
CA LEU A 167 -4.10 -3.94 -7.36
C LEU A 167 -3.40 -5.14 -7.99
N THR A 168 -4.09 -5.81 -8.89
CA THR A 168 -3.52 -6.93 -9.63
C THR A 168 -4.16 -7.05 -11.01
N GLY A 169 -3.34 -7.35 -12.01
CA GLY A 169 -3.83 -7.71 -13.35
C GLY A 169 -4.26 -9.18 -13.46
N THR A 170 -3.97 -9.97 -12.42
CA THR A 170 -4.25 -11.42 -12.39
C THR A 170 -4.69 -11.81 -10.98
N PRO A 171 -5.95 -11.53 -10.59
CA PRO A 171 -6.44 -11.79 -9.24
C PRO A 171 -6.44 -13.29 -8.90
N VAL A 172 -6.69 -14.14 -9.88
CA VAL A 172 -6.69 -15.60 -9.74
C VAL A 172 -5.74 -16.20 -10.77
N VAL A 173 -4.53 -16.57 -10.36
CA VAL A 173 -3.54 -17.05 -11.33
C VAL A 173 -3.48 -18.57 -11.42
N ASN A 174 -3.47 -19.31 -10.33
CA ASN A 174 -3.28 -20.76 -10.41
C ASN A 174 -3.95 -21.59 -9.32
N ASN A 175 -4.48 -20.95 -8.26
CA ASN A 175 -5.02 -21.74 -7.15
C ASN A 175 -5.92 -20.89 -6.24
N ASN A 176 -6.98 -21.50 -5.68
CA ASN A 176 -7.85 -20.88 -4.67
C ASN A 176 -7.06 -20.37 -3.44
N MET A 177 -5.88 -20.93 -3.18
CA MET A 177 -5.00 -20.51 -2.10
C MET A 177 -4.42 -19.09 -2.31
N ASP A 178 -4.21 -18.69 -3.57
CA ASP A 178 -3.70 -17.34 -3.89
C ASP A 178 -4.76 -16.27 -3.58
N LEU A 179 -6.02 -16.57 -3.89
CA LEU A 179 -7.15 -15.71 -3.55
C LEU A 179 -7.36 -15.62 -2.03
N LEU A 180 -7.30 -16.75 -1.32
CA LEU A 180 -7.40 -16.79 0.14
C LEU A 180 -6.34 -15.92 0.81
N GLN A 181 -5.15 -15.85 0.24
CA GLN A 181 -4.11 -15.00 0.78
C GLN A 181 -4.39 -13.51 0.58
N GLN A 182 -4.83 -13.12 -0.61
CA GLN A 182 -5.25 -11.75 -0.86
C GLN A 182 -6.38 -11.36 0.10
N LEU A 183 -7.35 -12.25 0.30
CA LEU A 183 -8.42 -12.05 1.28
C LEU A 183 -7.91 -11.95 2.73
N ASN A 184 -6.87 -12.69 3.11
CA ASN A 184 -6.24 -12.59 4.44
C ASN A 184 -5.51 -11.26 4.68
N ILE A 185 -5.06 -10.59 3.63
CA ILE A 185 -4.49 -9.24 3.74
C ILE A 185 -5.61 -8.22 3.96
N MET A 186 -6.76 -8.48 3.39
CA MET A 186 -7.94 -7.63 3.53
C MET A 186 -8.55 -7.69 4.93
N GLY A 187 -8.40 -8.77 5.69
CA GLY A 187 -8.88 -8.97 7.06
C GLY A 187 -10.24 -9.59 7.12
#